data_7aca5451520e1c4ad69c158033240391
#
_entry.id   7aca5451520e1c4ad69c158033240391
#
_cell.length_a   1.000
_cell.length_b   1.000
_cell.length_c   1.000
_cell.angle_alpha   90.00
_cell.angle_beta   90.00
_cell.angle_gamma   90.00
#
_symmetry.space_group_name_H-M   'P 1'
#
loop_
_entity.id
_entity.type
_entity.pdbx_description
1 polymer ?
#
loop_
_entity_poly.entity_id
_entity_poly.type
_entity_poly.pdbx_seq_one_letter_code
_entity_poly.pdbx_strand_id
1 'polypeptide(L)'
;MTFAEFEQKYKDFDVMTASFEDELSYRQDQFDMFETEGFTDTFQTPYEECSEYNGQKYELVRRASYVKGDCDMECLPQWIIKFADGKEVNAYPEDICKLEVNFREIEEKKFN
;
A
#
# COMPACT_ATOMS: atom_id res chain seq x y z
N MET A 1 -11.32 -2.00 7.66
CA MET A 1 -11.32 -0.83 8.56
C MET A 1 -11.12 0.45 7.76
N THR A 2 -11.68 1.56 8.24
CA THR A 2 -11.46 2.87 7.62
C THR A 2 -10.12 3.46 8.08
N PHE A 3 -9.70 4.54 7.41
CA PHE A 3 -8.48 5.26 7.81
C PHE A 3 -8.59 5.78 9.25
N ALA A 4 -9.75 6.30 9.64
CA ALA A 4 -9.98 6.80 11.00
C ALA A 4 -9.84 5.69 12.05
N GLU A 5 -10.37 4.51 11.76
CA GLU A 5 -10.24 3.35 12.64
C GLU A 5 -8.79 2.88 12.74
N PHE A 6 -8.08 2.89 11.61
CA PHE A 6 -6.66 2.55 11.58
C PHE A 6 -5.83 3.52 12.42
N GLU A 7 -6.04 4.83 12.25
CA GLU A 7 -5.33 5.84 13.04
C GLU A 7 -5.58 5.66 14.55
N GLN A 8 -6.83 5.39 14.93
CA GLN A 8 -7.18 5.20 16.34
C GLN A 8 -6.52 3.95 16.92
N LYS A 9 -6.51 2.85 16.17
CA LYS A 9 -5.93 1.59 16.63
C LYS A 9 -4.41 1.69 16.82
N TYR A 10 -3.73 2.44 15.96
CA TYR A 10 -2.26 2.50 15.93
C TYR A 10 -1.69 3.84 16.39
N LYS A 11 -2.47 4.68 17.08
CA LYS A 11 -2.01 6.02 17.49
C LYS A 11 -0.77 5.97 18.38
N ASP A 12 -0.62 4.94 19.22
CA ASP A 12 0.50 4.79 20.14
C ASP A 12 1.46 3.67 19.71
N PHE A 13 1.26 3.15 18.50
CA PHE A 13 2.07 2.06 17.96
C PHE A 13 3.45 2.58 17.56
N ASP A 14 4.50 1.88 18.00
CA ASP A 14 5.89 2.16 17.64
C ASP A 14 6.47 0.97 16.91
N VAL A 15 6.63 1.12 15.60
CA VAL A 15 7.14 0.05 14.75
C VAL A 15 8.57 -0.36 15.11
N MET A 16 9.35 0.56 15.70
CA MET A 16 10.74 0.28 16.09
C MET A 16 10.85 -0.69 17.26
N THR A 17 9.84 -0.73 18.12
CA THR A 17 9.81 -1.60 19.29
C THR A 17 8.82 -2.75 19.18
N ALA A 18 8.03 -2.78 18.11
CA ALA A 18 7.02 -3.81 17.89
C ALA A 18 7.66 -5.17 17.62
N SER A 19 6.99 -6.24 18.06
CA SER A 19 7.37 -7.60 17.70
C SER A 19 7.10 -7.82 16.21
N PHE A 20 7.70 -8.86 15.65
CA PHE A 20 7.45 -9.25 14.25
C PHE A 20 5.95 -9.48 14.01
N GLU A 21 5.28 -10.15 14.93
CA GLU A 21 3.84 -10.43 14.79
C GLU A 21 3.01 -9.16 14.80
N ASP A 22 3.34 -8.21 15.69
CA ASP A 22 2.63 -6.93 15.76
C ASP A 22 2.88 -6.09 14.53
N GLU A 23 4.10 -6.07 14.00
CA GLU A 23 4.41 -5.38 12.77
C GLU A 23 3.68 -5.99 11.58
N LEU A 24 3.61 -7.31 11.52
CA LEU A 24 2.88 -8.01 10.46
C LEU A 24 1.39 -7.65 10.50
N SER A 25 0.79 -7.63 11.70
CA SER A 25 -0.61 -7.21 11.87
C SER A 25 -0.82 -5.78 11.43
N TYR A 26 0.12 -4.89 11.76
CA TYR A 26 0.09 -3.48 11.33
C TYR A 26 0.09 -3.38 9.80
N ARG A 27 0.98 -4.12 9.14
CA ARG A 27 1.04 -4.12 7.67
C ARG A 27 -0.22 -4.69 7.03
N GLN A 28 -0.78 -5.74 7.61
CA GLN A 28 -2.04 -6.31 7.10
C GLN A 28 -3.21 -5.35 7.27
N ASP A 29 -3.26 -4.63 8.38
CA ASP A 29 -4.29 -3.62 8.60
C ASP A 29 -4.13 -2.42 7.67
N GLN A 30 -2.91 -2.09 7.25
CA GLN A 30 -2.69 -1.08 6.21
C GLN A 30 -3.35 -1.48 4.89
N PHE A 31 -3.16 -2.73 4.45
CA PHE A 31 -3.84 -3.25 3.26
C PHE A 31 -5.35 -3.13 3.40
N ASP A 32 -5.88 -3.60 4.52
CA ASP A 32 -7.32 -3.59 4.77
C ASP A 32 -7.89 -2.17 4.73
N MET A 33 -7.20 -1.24 5.35
CA MET A 33 -7.61 0.17 5.40
C MET A 33 -7.65 0.78 4.00
N PHE A 34 -6.59 0.61 3.20
CA PHE A 34 -6.57 1.14 1.83
C PHE A 34 -7.65 0.52 0.97
N GLU A 35 -7.85 -0.79 1.09
CA GLU A 35 -8.88 -1.50 0.33
C GLU A 35 -10.29 -1.04 0.72
N THR A 36 -10.51 -0.77 2.00
CA THR A 36 -11.78 -0.25 2.50
C THR A 36 -12.09 1.15 1.94
N GLU A 37 -11.08 2.02 1.89
CA GLU A 37 -11.22 3.37 1.32
C GLU A 37 -11.40 3.32 -0.20
N GLY A 38 -10.93 2.27 -0.85
CA GLY A 38 -11.21 1.98 -2.25
C GLY A 38 -10.07 2.24 -3.20
N PHE A 39 -10.19 1.65 -4.40
CA PHE A 39 -9.23 1.80 -5.49
C PHE A 39 -9.75 2.72 -6.58
N THR A 40 -8.84 3.36 -7.30
CA THR A 40 -9.15 4.16 -8.48
C THR A 40 -9.43 3.26 -9.69
N ASP A 41 -10.19 3.77 -10.67
CA ASP A 41 -10.52 3.01 -11.87
C ASP A 41 -9.32 2.83 -12.81
N THR A 42 -8.38 3.76 -12.77
CA THR A 42 -7.20 3.76 -13.63
C THR A 42 -5.94 3.93 -12.81
N PHE A 43 -4.84 3.43 -13.37
CA PHE A 43 -3.51 3.57 -12.80
C PHE A 43 -2.99 4.99 -13.03
N GLN A 44 -2.41 5.60 -11.99
CA GLN A 44 -1.74 6.90 -12.08
C GLN A 44 -0.55 6.88 -11.13
N THR A 45 0.65 7.01 -11.66
CA THR A 45 1.85 7.05 -10.82
C THR A 45 2.55 8.40 -10.97
N PRO A 46 3.07 8.98 -9.86
CA PRO A 46 3.89 10.17 -9.92
C PRO A 46 5.33 9.87 -10.33
N TYR A 47 5.70 8.60 -10.44
CA TYR A 47 7.07 8.17 -10.75
C TYR A 47 7.24 7.95 -12.23
N GLU A 48 8.51 8.06 -12.69
CA GLU A 48 8.85 7.82 -14.10
C GLU A 48 8.66 6.35 -14.47
N GLU A 49 9.01 5.44 -13.56
CA GLU A 49 8.81 4.02 -13.77
C GLU A 49 7.33 3.70 -13.92
N CYS A 50 6.99 2.99 -15.00
CA CYS A 50 5.61 2.61 -15.33
C CYS A 50 4.70 3.78 -15.72
N SER A 51 5.24 4.99 -15.90
CA SER A 51 4.44 6.16 -16.27
C SER A 51 3.73 6.00 -17.62
N GLU A 52 4.23 5.14 -18.50
CA GLU A 52 3.59 4.82 -19.77
C GLU A 52 2.23 4.16 -19.61
N TYR A 53 1.93 3.63 -18.45
CA TYR A 53 0.65 3.01 -18.14
C TYR A 53 -0.37 3.98 -17.51
N ASN A 54 0.02 5.22 -17.26
CA ASN A 54 -0.88 6.22 -16.66
C ASN A 54 -2.17 6.37 -17.50
N GLY A 55 -3.30 6.34 -16.78
CA GLY A 55 -4.63 6.43 -17.42
C GLY A 55 -5.19 5.09 -17.87
N GLN A 56 -4.43 4.02 -17.80
CA GLN A 56 -4.91 2.70 -18.21
C GLN A 56 -5.66 2.00 -17.07
N LYS A 57 -6.61 1.17 -17.43
CA LYS A 57 -7.27 0.27 -16.49
C LYS A 57 -6.34 -0.87 -16.13
N TYR A 58 -6.54 -1.43 -14.96
CA TYR A 58 -5.73 -2.53 -14.44
C TYR A 58 -6.61 -3.57 -13.76
N GLU A 59 -6.06 -4.77 -13.61
CA GLU A 59 -6.69 -5.84 -12.84
C GLU A 59 -5.91 -6.01 -11.54
N LEU A 60 -6.61 -6.03 -10.41
CA LEU A 60 -5.99 -6.31 -9.12
C LEU A 60 -5.78 -7.82 -9.01
N VAL A 61 -4.52 -8.25 -8.94
CA VAL A 61 -4.18 -9.67 -8.87
C VAL A 61 -4.16 -10.15 -7.42
N ARG A 62 -3.36 -9.52 -6.57
CA ARG A 62 -3.24 -9.88 -5.15
C ARG A 62 -2.44 -8.84 -4.38
N ARG A 63 -2.47 -8.94 -3.07
CA ARG A 63 -1.55 -8.19 -2.22
C ARG A 63 -0.14 -8.74 -2.42
N ALA A 64 0.86 -7.86 -2.43
CA ALA A 64 2.26 -8.28 -2.42
C ALA A 64 2.58 -8.90 -1.05
N SER A 65 3.48 -9.89 -1.04
CA SER A 65 3.79 -10.63 0.17
C SER A 65 5.27 -10.48 0.55
N TYR A 66 5.54 -10.22 1.80
CA TYR A 66 6.90 -10.20 2.33
C TYR A 66 7.50 -11.60 2.35
N VAL A 67 6.68 -12.60 2.66
CA VAL A 67 7.12 -14.00 2.75
C VAL A 67 7.54 -14.54 1.40
N LYS A 68 6.86 -14.11 0.33
CA LYS A 68 7.19 -14.54 -1.03
C LYS A 68 8.32 -13.72 -1.66
N GLY A 69 8.79 -12.68 -0.96
CA GLY A 69 9.84 -11.83 -1.49
C GLY A 69 9.38 -10.80 -2.52
N ASP A 70 8.07 -10.54 -2.61
CA ASP A 70 7.53 -9.53 -3.53
C ASP A 70 7.93 -8.12 -3.12
N CYS A 71 8.12 -7.89 -1.83
CA CYS A 71 8.53 -6.59 -1.30
C CYS A 71 9.14 -6.76 0.10
N ASP A 72 9.84 -5.74 0.57
CA ASP A 72 10.39 -5.70 1.92
C ASP A 72 9.31 -5.31 2.93
N MET A 73 9.41 -5.85 4.14
CA MET A 73 8.45 -5.55 5.20
C MET A 73 8.42 -4.05 5.57
N GLU A 74 9.52 -3.36 5.39
CA GLU A 74 9.61 -1.93 5.70
C GLU A 74 8.97 -1.03 4.65
N CYS A 75 8.63 -1.59 3.48
CA CYS A 75 7.97 -0.83 2.42
C CYS A 75 6.50 -0.59 2.75
N LEU A 76 5.93 0.46 2.15
CA LEU A 76 4.48 0.64 2.19
C LEU A 76 3.78 -0.54 1.54
N PRO A 77 2.50 -0.78 1.86
CA PRO A 77 1.75 -1.84 1.19
C PRO A 77 1.82 -1.70 -0.32
N GLN A 78 1.91 -2.82 -0.99
CA GLN A 78 1.93 -2.89 -2.45
C GLN A 78 0.97 -3.98 -2.90
N TRP A 79 0.41 -3.78 -4.09
CA TRP A 79 -0.45 -4.78 -4.72
C TRP A 79 0.15 -5.16 -6.06
N ILE A 80 0.02 -6.43 -6.42
CA ILE A 80 0.37 -6.88 -7.76
C ILE A 80 -0.83 -6.59 -8.64
N ILE A 81 -0.62 -5.80 -9.69
CA ILE A 81 -1.65 -5.46 -10.68
C ILE A 81 -1.19 -5.88 -12.06
N LYS A 82 -2.15 -6.05 -12.96
CA LYS A 82 -1.89 -6.51 -14.32
C LYS A 82 -2.58 -5.59 -15.32
N PHE A 83 -1.85 -5.17 -16.34
CA PHE A 83 -2.37 -4.35 -17.43
C PHE A 83 -2.88 -5.22 -18.60
N ALA A 84 -3.56 -4.58 -19.54
CA ALA A 84 -4.14 -5.29 -20.70
C ALA A 84 -3.10 -6.02 -21.54
N ASP A 85 -1.85 -5.53 -21.57
CA ASP A 85 -0.76 -6.18 -22.29
C ASP A 85 -0.20 -7.42 -21.56
N GLY A 86 -0.72 -7.73 -20.37
CA GLY A 86 -0.30 -8.87 -19.59
C GLY A 86 0.83 -8.58 -18.61
N LYS A 87 1.39 -7.36 -18.61
CA LYS A 87 2.47 -7.02 -17.69
C LYS A 87 1.94 -6.86 -16.28
N GLU A 88 2.61 -7.48 -15.31
CA GLU A 88 2.33 -7.33 -13.89
C GLU A 88 3.37 -6.42 -13.26
N VAL A 89 2.91 -5.52 -12.41
CA VAL A 89 3.78 -4.59 -11.68
C VAL A 89 3.32 -4.47 -10.24
N ASN A 90 4.22 -4.00 -9.36
CA ASN A 90 3.89 -3.66 -8.00
C ASN A 90 3.36 -2.23 -7.98
N ALA A 91 2.14 -2.03 -7.47
CA ALA A 91 1.54 -0.71 -7.33
C ALA A 91 1.54 -0.27 -5.88
N TYR A 92 1.90 0.97 -5.65
CA TYR A 92 1.87 1.62 -4.34
C TYR A 92 0.50 2.26 -4.08
N PRO A 93 0.20 2.64 -2.82
CA PRO A 93 -1.07 3.32 -2.53
C PRO A 93 -1.30 4.56 -3.39
N GLU A 94 -0.26 5.38 -3.61
CA GLU A 94 -0.39 6.59 -4.42
C GLU A 94 -0.71 6.31 -5.89
N ASP A 95 -0.54 5.08 -6.35
CA ASP A 95 -0.78 4.71 -7.74
C ASP A 95 -2.21 4.27 -8.01
N ILE A 96 -2.87 3.65 -7.05
CA ILE A 96 -4.17 2.99 -7.27
C ILE A 96 -5.20 3.22 -6.15
N CYS A 97 -4.86 3.87 -5.06
CA CYS A 97 -5.79 4.05 -3.94
C CYS A 97 -6.46 5.42 -3.98
N LYS A 98 -7.73 5.46 -3.56
CA LYS A 98 -8.51 6.70 -3.51
C LYS A 98 -8.14 7.60 -2.34
N LEU A 99 -7.53 7.02 -1.30
CA LEU A 99 -7.16 7.75 -0.10
C LEU A 99 -6.07 8.78 -0.43
N GLU A 100 -6.41 10.06 -0.29
CA GLU A 100 -5.53 11.18 -0.63
C GLU A 100 -4.80 11.72 0.61
N VAL A 101 -4.00 10.88 1.26
CA VAL A 101 -3.13 11.32 2.35
C VAL A 101 -1.70 10.98 2.00
N ASN A 102 -0.76 11.79 2.47
CA ASN A 102 0.66 11.47 2.33
C ASN A 102 1.04 10.44 3.39
N PHE A 103 0.71 9.19 3.10
CA PHE A 103 0.91 8.09 4.04
C PHE A 103 2.38 7.86 4.34
N ARG A 104 3.27 8.14 3.38
CA ARG A 104 4.72 8.04 3.59
C ARG A 104 5.18 9.00 4.69
N GLU A 105 4.67 10.22 4.68
CA GLU A 105 4.99 11.22 5.69
C GLU A 105 4.52 10.79 7.08
N ILE A 106 3.32 10.20 7.16
CA ILE A 106 2.78 9.67 8.42
C ILE A 106 3.66 8.52 8.91
N GLU A 107 4.07 7.60 8.02
CA GLU A 107 4.95 6.48 8.34
C GLU A 107 6.31 6.98 8.85
N GLU A 108 6.90 7.95 8.19
CA GLU A 108 8.21 8.51 8.59
C GLU A 108 8.16 9.07 10.00
N LYS A 109 7.07 9.72 10.38
CA LYS A 109 6.89 10.24 11.75
C LYS A 109 6.83 9.13 12.79
N LYS A 110 6.36 7.95 12.42
CA LYS A 110 6.29 6.80 13.33
C LYS A 110 7.65 6.13 13.52
N PHE A 111 8.57 6.32 12.59
CA PHE A 111 9.92 5.75 12.65
C PHE A 111 10.93 6.65 13.38
N ASN A 112 10.55 7.86 13.72
CA ASN A 112 11.43 8.83 14.39
C ASN A 112 11.17 8.91 15.89
#